data_4da9e56323b7ea34d2c81143d198caea
#
_entry.id   4da9e56323b7ea34d2c81143d198caea
#
_cell.length_a   1.000
_cell.length_b   1.000
_cell.length_c   1.000
_cell.angle_alpha   90.00
_cell.angle_beta   90.00
_cell.angle_gamma   90.00
#
_symmetry.space_group_name_H-M   'P 1'
#
loop_
_entity.id
_entity.type
_entity.pdbx_description
1 polymer ?
#
loop_
_entity_poly.entity_id
_entity_poly.type
_entity_poly.pdbx_seq_one_letter_code
_entity_poly.pdbx_strand_id
1 'polypeptide(L)'
;NAQPSHISKPLMQRIEYFSSLGRPKAYSRYLRETIKPCLERLEHVRDCQLSTSFRFMASHEGLDGLLILPEMSQDQVKRLSTLVAAHMSMCLDAACGDLYVTDDVKPEEIRKTWEKVAAETLRLDVIPPAFEQLRRKRNRRKPVPYELIPGSLARMLCADWWYRKLWKMRCEWREEQLRAVCLVSKKASPYVSYEAVMHKREQRRKSLEFFRSHELVNEDGDTLDMEDVVNASSSNPAHRRNEMMACVKGLELIAEMRGDCAVFYTITCPSRFHSTLNNGRPNPTWTNATVRQSSDYLVGMFAAFRKAMHKAGLRWYGVRVAEPHHD
;
A
#
# COMPACT_ATOMS: atom_id res chain seq x y z
N ASN A 1 17.42 -5.36 22.42
CA ASN A 1 16.37 -5.91 21.56
C ASN A 1 17.00 -6.29 20.22
N ALA A 2 16.86 -7.56 19.81
CA ALA A 2 17.39 -8.01 18.54
C ALA A 2 16.60 -7.35 17.40
N GLN A 3 17.31 -6.68 16.49
CA GLN A 3 16.69 -6.08 15.31
C GLN A 3 16.25 -7.17 14.33
N PRO A 4 15.17 -6.94 13.54
CA PRO A 4 14.73 -7.86 12.50
C PRO A 4 15.86 -8.30 11.56
N SER A 5 15.84 -9.56 11.13
CA SER A 5 16.93 -10.14 10.32
C SER A 5 17.13 -9.44 8.97
N HIS A 6 16.05 -8.95 8.36
CA HIS A 6 16.09 -8.19 7.11
C HIS A 6 16.74 -6.80 7.25
N ILE A 7 16.90 -6.32 8.49
CA ILE A 7 17.60 -5.07 8.82
C ILE A 7 19.00 -5.37 9.33
N SER A 8 19.10 -6.27 10.33
CA SER A 8 20.35 -6.56 11.02
C SER A 8 21.43 -7.11 10.09
N LYS A 9 21.12 -8.08 9.22
CA LYS A 9 22.07 -8.67 8.28
C LYS A 9 22.71 -7.65 7.34
N PRO A 10 21.95 -6.84 6.57
CA PRO A 10 22.55 -5.83 5.69
C PRO A 10 23.31 -4.73 6.43
N LEU A 11 22.85 -4.33 7.62
CA LEU A 11 23.58 -3.34 8.41
C LEU A 11 24.90 -3.89 8.92
N MET A 12 24.91 -5.14 9.41
CA MET A 12 26.16 -5.80 9.85
C MET A 12 27.14 -5.94 8.70
N GLN A 13 26.74 -6.38 7.53
CA GLN A 13 27.59 -6.45 6.34
C GLN A 13 28.23 -5.09 6.00
N ARG A 14 27.46 -4.00 6.11
CA ARG A 14 28.00 -2.64 5.91
C ARG A 14 28.99 -2.25 7.00
N ILE A 15 28.71 -2.57 8.25
CA ILE A 15 29.59 -2.30 9.40
C ILE A 15 30.91 -3.07 9.22
N GLU A 16 30.84 -4.34 8.88
CA GLU A 16 32.00 -5.19 8.61
C GLU A 16 32.85 -4.66 7.45
N TYR A 17 32.20 -4.24 6.36
CA TYR A 17 32.88 -3.61 5.24
C TYR A 17 33.65 -2.35 5.68
N PHE A 18 33.04 -1.43 6.41
CA PHE A 18 33.72 -0.22 6.88
C PHE A 18 34.83 -0.54 7.90
N SER A 19 34.66 -1.58 8.71
CA SER A 19 35.69 -2.08 9.64
C SER A 19 36.89 -2.61 8.88
N SER A 20 36.68 -3.38 7.81
CA SER A 20 37.74 -4.00 7.00
C SER A 20 38.62 -3.01 6.23
N LEU A 21 38.12 -1.77 6.03
CA LEU A 21 38.91 -0.73 5.33
C LEU A 21 40.15 -0.24 6.12
N GLY A 22 40.34 -0.67 7.38
CA GLY A 22 41.50 -0.27 8.20
C GLY A 22 41.58 1.23 8.50
N ARG A 23 40.46 1.95 8.43
CA ARG A 23 40.34 3.41 8.63
C ARG A 23 39.50 3.73 9.88
N PRO A 24 40.04 3.66 11.09
CA PRO A 24 39.28 3.76 12.33
C PRO A 24 38.47 5.07 12.48
N LYS A 25 39.01 6.19 12.00
CA LYS A 25 38.28 7.47 12.01
C LYS A 25 37.07 7.45 11.08
N ALA A 26 37.18 6.86 9.89
CA ALA A 26 36.08 6.71 8.94
C ALA A 26 35.00 5.74 9.47
N TYR A 27 35.43 4.64 10.08
CA TYR A 27 34.55 3.68 10.74
C TYR A 27 33.75 4.31 11.89
N SER A 28 34.43 5.00 12.82
CA SER A 28 33.77 5.69 13.93
C SER A 28 32.80 6.77 13.46
N ARG A 29 33.15 7.50 12.39
CA ARG A 29 32.27 8.48 11.77
C ARG A 29 31.05 7.80 11.15
N TYR A 30 31.20 6.69 10.44
CA TYR A 30 30.10 5.95 9.86
C TYR A 30 29.13 5.44 10.93
N LEU A 31 29.61 4.87 12.02
CA LEU A 31 28.78 4.43 13.13
C LEU A 31 27.96 5.58 13.74
N ARG A 32 28.60 6.71 13.98
CA ARG A 32 27.98 7.87 14.62
C ARG A 32 27.00 8.61 13.70
N GLU A 33 27.39 8.82 12.43
CA GLU A 33 26.64 9.69 11.49
C GLU A 33 25.64 8.92 10.62
N THR A 34 25.72 7.60 10.57
CA THR A 34 24.82 6.78 9.76
C THR A 34 24.11 5.72 10.57
N ILE A 35 24.84 4.82 11.24
CA ILE A 35 24.21 3.67 11.91
C ILE A 35 23.36 4.12 13.12
N LYS A 36 23.92 4.95 14.00
CA LYS A 36 23.20 5.42 15.18
C LYS A 36 21.88 6.14 14.81
N PRO A 37 21.85 7.12 13.88
CA PRO A 37 20.61 7.73 13.43
C PRO A 37 19.63 6.75 12.77
N CYS A 38 20.11 5.75 12.04
CA CYS A 38 19.26 4.70 11.47
C CYS A 38 18.54 3.89 12.54
N LEU A 39 19.26 3.50 13.63
CA LEU A 39 18.68 2.74 14.72
C LEU A 39 17.68 3.57 15.53
N GLU A 40 18.00 4.85 15.81
CA GLU A 40 17.08 5.79 16.45
C GLU A 40 15.77 5.97 15.66
N ARG A 41 15.85 6.01 14.34
CA ARG A 41 14.68 6.10 13.47
C ARG A 41 13.80 4.85 13.51
N LEU A 42 14.39 3.66 13.66
CA LEU A 42 13.62 2.43 13.79
C LEU A 42 12.70 2.42 15.01
N GLU A 43 13.07 3.13 16.09
CA GLU A 43 12.23 3.27 17.29
C GLU A 43 10.96 4.07 17.01
N HIS A 44 11.00 4.95 16.01
CA HIS A 44 9.87 5.80 15.60
C HIS A 44 9.10 5.27 14.39
N VAL A 45 9.65 4.29 13.69
CA VAL A 45 8.91 3.59 12.65
C VAL A 45 7.87 2.70 13.32
N ARG A 46 6.67 2.66 12.74
CA ARG A 46 5.53 1.87 13.18
C ARG A 46 6.01 0.55 13.79
N ASP A 47 5.66 0.34 15.05
CA ASP A 47 6.06 -0.84 15.78
C ASP A 47 5.59 -2.07 15.02
N CYS A 48 6.53 -2.84 14.52
CA CYS A 48 6.29 -3.99 13.66
C CYS A 48 5.73 -5.18 14.42
N GLN A 49 5.42 -5.00 15.68
CA GLN A 49 4.82 -6.02 16.52
C GLN A 49 3.31 -6.05 16.24
N LEU A 50 2.84 -7.23 15.96
CA LEU A 50 1.40 -7.49 15.94
C LEU A 50 0.79 -7.12 17.30
N SER A 51 -0.46 -6.63 17.27
CA SER A 51 -1.20 -6.32 18.48
C SER A 51 -1.23 -7.52 19.44
N THR A 52 -1.53 -7.27 20.70
CA THR A 52 -1.64 -8.31 21.73
C THR A 52 -2.64 -9.40 21.32
N SER A 53 -3.73 -9.01 20.64
CA SER A 53 -4.74 -9.95 20.12
C SER A 53 -4.17 -10.89 19.07
N PHE A 54 -3.36 -10.39 18.15
CA PHE A 54 -2.68 -11.24 17.17
C PHE A 54 -1.65 -12.16 17.81
N ARG A 55 -0.91 -11.69 18.81
CA ARG A 55 0.06 -12.52 19.54
C ARG A 55 -0.62 -13.68 20.26
N PHE A 56 -1.76 -13.40 20.90
CA PHE A 56 -2.55 -14.44 21.57
C PHE A 56 -3.04 -15.52 20.59
N MET A 57 -3.57 -15.10 19.44
CA MET A 57 -3.99 -16.05 18.41
C MET A 57 -2.82 -16.86 17.84
N ALA A 58 -1.68 -16.22 17.64
CA ALA A 58 -0.49 -16.86 17.10
C ALA A 58 0.16 -17.85 18.07
N SER A 59 0.10 -17.60 19.40
CA SER A 59 0.64 -18.50 20.42
C SER A 59 -0.07 -19.86 20.46
N HIS A 60 -1.37 -19.88 20.17
CA HIS A 60 -2.16 -21.12 20.12
C HIS A 60 -1.75 -22.07 18.98
N GLU A 61 -1.11 -21.53 17.92
CA GLU A 61 -0.65 -22.30 16.76
C GLU A 61 0.87 -22.54 16.75
N GLY A 62 1.53 -22.39 17.89
CA GLY A 62 2.98 -22.56 17.97
C GLY A 62 3.79 -21.55 17.15
N LEU A 63 3.17 -20.43 16.79
CA LEU A 63 3.86 -19.26 16.24
C LEU A 63 4.42 -18.41 17.39
N ASP A 64 4.98 -19.07 18.40
CA ASP A 64 5.52 -18.44 19.60
C ASP A 64 6.81 -17.66 19.29
N GLY A 65 6.96 -16.56 19.97
CA GLY A 65 8.12 -15.68 19.90
C GLY A 65 7.78 -14.27 19.45
N LEU A 66 8.78 -13.49 19.16
CA LEU A 66 8.67 -12.14 18.61
C LEU A 66 8.14 -12.20 17.17
N LEU A 67 6.85 -12.36 17.02
CA LEU A 67 6.18 -12.36 15.72
C LEU A 67 6.16 -10.93 15.19
N ILE A 68 7.22 -10.61 14.46
CA ILE A 68 7.35 -9.34 13.75
C ILE A 68 6.77 -9.59 12.35
N LEU A 69 5.63 -8.99 12.05
CA LEU A 69 4.96 -9.18 10.77
C LEU A 69 5.90 -9.01 9.55
N PRO A 70 6.81 -8.02 9.49
CA PRO A 70 7.77 -7.88 8.40
C PRO A 70 8.72 -9.06 8.18
N GLU A 71 8.96 -9.89 9.17
CA GLU A 71 9.82 -11.09 9.07
C GLU A 71 9.07 -12.36 8.70
N MET A 72 7.76 -12.36 8.81
CA MET A 72 6.96 -13.55 8.55
C MET A 72 7.12 -14.04 7.11
N SER A 73 7.25 -15.36 6.96
CA SER A 73 7.16 -16.04 5.67
C SER A 73 5.73 -15.99 5.12
N GLN A 74 5.57 -16.31 3.85
CA GLN A 74 4.26 -16.38 3.22
C GLN A 74 3.35 -17.40 3.93
N ASP A 75 3.89 -18.54 4.33
CA ASP A 75 3.11 -19.60 5.01
C ASP A 75 2.71 -19.19 6.43
N GLN A 76 3.58 -18.48 7.14
CA GLN A 76 3.23 -17.93 8.45
C GLN A 76 2.10 -16.88 8.34
N VAL A 77 2.14 -16.01 7.34
CA VAL A 77 1.06 -15.05 7.09
C VAL A 77 -0.24 -15.75 6.70
N LYS A 78 -0.19 -16.83 5.93
CA LYS A 78 -1.38 -17.65 5.61
C LYS A 78 -1.98 -18.29 6.86
N ARG A 79 -1.17 -18.91 7.71
CA ARG A 79 -1.63 -19.50 8.98
C ARG A 79 -2.28 -18.43 9.87
N LEU A 80 -1.61 -17.28 10.04
CA LEU A 80 -2.15 -16.17 10.81
C LEU A 80 -3.49 -15.68 10.25
N SER A 81 -3.64 -15.58 8.92
CA SER A 81 -4.89 -15.17 8.29
C SER A 81 -6.04 -16.17 8.53
N THR A 82 -5.76 -17.47 8.58
CA THR A 82 -6.74 -18.50 8.95
C THR A 82 -7.19 -18.33 10.40
N LEU A 83 -6.26 -18.10 11.32
CA LEU A 83 -6.56 -17.85 12.73
C LEU A 83 -7.43 -16.63 12.93
N VAL A 84 -7.09 -15.54 12.24
CA VAL A 84 -7.86 -14.29 12.32
C VAL A 84 -9.27 -14.49 11.75
N ALA A 85 -9.42 -15.20 10.65
CA ALA A 85 -10.73 -15.52 10.08
C ALA A 85 -11.58 -16.35 11.06
N ALA A 86 -10.99 -17.33 11.72
CA ALA A 86 -11.66 -18.14 12.75
C ALA A 86 -12.07 -17.25 13.95
N HIS A 87 -11.19 -16.39 14.43
CA HIS A 87 -11.51 -15.43 15.49
C HIS A 87 -12.70 -14.51 15.09
N MET A 88 -12.71 -14.01 13.85
CA MET A 88 -13.82 -13.18 13.36
C MET A 88 -15.14 -13.97 13.29
N SER A 89 -15.10 -15.26 12.97
CA SER A 89 -16.29 -16.11 13.03
C SER A 89 -16.83 -16.22 14.45
N MET A 90 -15.94 -16.43 15.42
CA MET A 90 -16.35 -16.46 16.85
C MET A 90 -16.93 -15.10 17.29
N CYS A 91 -16.36 -13.99 16.83
CA CYS A 91 -16.90 -12.65 17.10
C CYS A 91 -18.28 -12.45 16.46
N LEU A 92 -18.51 -13.00 15.27
CA LEU A 92 -19.80 -12.98 14.61
C LEU A 92 -20.83 -13.79 15.41
N ASP A 93 -20.49 -15.01 15.80
CA ASP A 93 -21.37 -15.89 16.59
C ASP A 93 -21.78 -15.22 17.91
N ALA A 94 -20.81 -14.63 18.60
CA ALA A 94 -21.06 -13.85 19.81
C ALA A 94 -21.91 -12.58 19.57
N ALA A 95 -21.82 -11.99 18.37
CA ALA A 95 -22.57 -10.80 18.01
C ALA A 95 -24.00 -11.08 17.57
N CYS A 96 -24.23 -12.24 16.93
CA CYS A 96 -25.53 -12.64 16.42
C CYS A 96 -26.49 -13.10 17.53
N GLY A 97 -25.98 -13.73 18.63
CA GLY A 97 -26.85 -14.31 19.64
C GLY A 97 -27.94 -15.21 19.03
N ASP A 98 -29.19 -14.95 19.37
CA ASP A 98 -30.34 -15.71 18.88
C ASP A 98 -30.86 -15.32 17.47
N LEU A 99 -30.15 -14.44 16.75
CA LEU A 99 -30.55 -13.97 15.40
C LEU A 99 -30.63 -15.07 14.34
N TYR A 100 -30.00 -16.24 14.58
CA TYR A 100 -30.06 -17.38 13.66
C TYR A 100 -31.42 -18.10 13.63
N VAL A 101 -32.37 -17.68 14.48
CA VAL A 101 -33.62 -18.42 14.69
C VAL A 101 -34.80 -17.85 13.87
N THR A 102 -34.61 -16.70 13.19
CA THR A 102 -35.70 -16.03 12.45
C THR A 102 -35.33 -15.76 11.00
N ASP A 103 -36.23 -16.14 10.08
CA ASP A 103 -36.10 -15.88 8.63
C ASP A 103 -36.20 -14.39 8.25
N ASP A 104 -36.68 -13.53 9.17
CA ASP A 104 -36.91 -12.09 8.96
C ASP A 104 -35.91 -11.22 9.76
N VAL A 105 -34.61 -11.27 9.41
CA VAL A 105 -33.60 -10.40 10.02
C VAL A 105 -33.70 -8.97 9.48
N LYS A 106 -33.98 -8.01 10.35
CA LYS A 106 -34.09 -6.58 9.95
C LYS A 106 -32.72 -6.03 9.52
N PRO A 107 -32.67 -5.16 8.49
CA PRO A 107 -31.42 -4.55 8.02
C PRO A 107 -30.63 -3.84 9.14
N GLU A 108 -31.29 -3.28 10.14
CA GLU A 108 -30.65 -2.62 11.28
C GLU A 108 -29.90 -3.58 12.20
N GLU A 109 -30.38 -4.81 12.34
CA GLU A 109 -29.73 -5.86 13.13
C GLU A 109 -28.49 -6.38 12.42
N ILE A 110 -28.58 -6.55 11.10
CA ILE A 110 -27.42 -6.90 10.27
C ILE A 110 -26.36 -5.79 10.39
N ARG A 111 -26.75 -4.52 10.38
CA ARG A 111 -25.84 -3.40 10.58
C ARG A 111 -25.15 -3.46 11.94
N LYS A 112 -25.89 -3.63 13.02
CA LYS A 112 -25.34 -3.72 14.39
C LYS A 112 -24.35 -4.87 14.53
N THR A 113 -24.66 -6.02 13.94
CA THR A 113 -23.77 -7.18 13.91
C THR A 113 -22.50 -6.87 13.13
N TRP A 114 -22.64 -6.25 11.95
CA TRP A 114 -21.49 -5.82 11.14
C TRP A 114 -20.61 -4.82 11.91
N GLU A 115 -21.19 -3.84 12.59
CA GLU A 115 -20.46 -2.84 13.38
C GLU A 115 -19.61 -3.47 14.49
N LYS A 116 -20.11 -4.50 15.17
CA LYS A 116 -19.36 -5.24 16.19
C LYS A 116 -18.15 -5.97 15.59
N VAL A 117 -18.33 -6.69 14.49
CA VAL A 117 -17.24 -7.40 13.80
C VAL A 117 -16.25 -6.41 13.16
N ALA A 118 -16.74 -5.30 12.63
CA ALA A 118 -15.91 -4.24 12.08
C ALA A 118 -15.07 -3.55 13.16
N ALA A 119 -15.59 -3.35 14.36
CA ALA A 119 -14.83 -2.82 15.49
C ALA A 119 -13.65 -3.72 15.85
N GLU A 120 -13.83 -5.05 15.83
CA GLU A 120 -12.73 -5.99 16.05
C GLU A 120 -11.70 -5.95 14.91
N THR A 121 -12.17 -5.81 13.67
CA THR A 121 -11.27 -5.61 12.51
C THR A 121 -10.39 -4.36 12.68
N LEU A 122 -10.95 -3.26 13.20
CA LEU A 122 -10.19 -2.04 13.50
C LEU A 122 -9.18 -2.22 14.64
N ARG A 123 -9.48 -3.05 15.64
CA ARG A 123 -8.51 -3.39 16.72
C ARG A 123 -7.28 -4.11 16.18
N LEU A 124 -7.42 -4.77 15.04
CA LEU A 124 -6.33 -5.42 14.32
C LEU A 124 -5.63 -4.49 13.31
N ASP A 125 -5.83 -3.17 13.41
CA ASP A 125 -5.27 -2.15 12.50
C ASP A 125 -5.65 -2.33 11.03
N VAL A 126 -6.73 -3.05 10.75
CA VAL A 126 -7.22 -3.28 9.39
C VAL A 126 -8.53 -2.54 9.18
N ILE A 127 -8.62 -1.77 8.11
CA ILE A 127 -9.87 -1.09 7.74
C ILE A 127 -10.88 -2.13 7.24
N PRO A 128 -12.06 -2.25 7.89
CA PRO A 128 -13.09 -3.19 7.48
C PRO A 128 -13.61 -2.84 6.07
N PRO A 129 -14.15 -3.83 5.33
CA PRO A 129 -14.81 -3.56 4.07
C PRO A 129 -16.07 -2.71 4.32
N ALA A 130 -16.36 -1.76 3.44
CA ALA A 130 -17.54 -0.91 3.61
C ALA A 130 -18.82 -1.76 3.60
N PHE A 131 -19.73 -1.47 4.52
CA PHE A 131 -21.04 -2.12 4.59
C PHE A 131 -22.00 -1.54 3.55
N GLU A 132 -21.93 -0.22 3.36
CA GLU A 132 -22.76 0.53 2.44
C GLU A 132 -21.91 1.42 1.55
N GLN A 133 -22.37 1.66 0.34
CA GLN A 133 -21.75 2.65 -0.55
C GLN A 133 -22.78 3.61 -1.11
N LEU A 134 -22.37 4.87 -1.26
CA LEU A 134 -23.14 5.84 -2.01
C LEU A 134 -23.04 5.51 -3.51
N ARG A 135 -24.16 5.15 -4.11
CA ARG A 135 -24.24 4.95 -5.56
C ARG A 135 -24.18 6.29 -6.28
N ARG A 136 -23.00 6.66 -6.79
CA ARG A 136 -22.86 7.85 -7.63
C ARG A 136 -23.32 7.52 -9.04
N LYS A 137 -24.52 7.95 -9.42
CA LYS A 137 -24.90 7.98 -10.85
C LYS A 137 -24.09 9.09 -11.53
N ARG A 138 -23.43 8.75 -12.66
CA ARG A 138 -22.45 9.55 -13.40
C ARG A 138 -22.89 10.99 -13.72
N ASN A 139 -24.19 11.33 -13.67
CA ASN A 139 -24.76 12.62 -14.09
C ASN A 139 -25.75 13.23 -13.07
N ARG A 140 -25.81 12.81 -11.81
CA ARG A 140 -26.73 13.40 -10.83
C ARG A 140 -26.01 14.10 -9.70
N ARG A 141 -26.40 15.37 -9.46
CA ARG A 141 -25.90 16.20 -8.35
C ARG A 141 -26.42 15.75 -6.97
N LYS A 142 -27.44 14.91 -6.91
CA LYS A 142 -28.02 14.41 -5.64
C LYS A 142 -27.46 13.03 -5.32
N PRO A 143 -27.06 12.78 -4.06
CA PRO A 143 -26.67 11.45 -3.62
C PRO A 143 -27.86 10.49 -3.75
N VAL A 144 -27.57 9.28 -4.23
CA VAL A 144 -28.54 8.18 -4.27
C VAL A 144 -28.52 7.48 -2.92
N PRO A 145 -29.62 6.86 -2.47
CA PRO A 145 -29.66 6.10 -1.22
C PRO A 145 -28.50 5.10 -1.10
N TYR A 146 -28.05 4.88 0.12
CA TYR A 146 -27.05 3.88 0.43
C TYR A 146 -27.53 2.50 -0.05
N GLU A 147 -26.64 1.77 -0.68
CA GLU A 147 -26.88 0.41 -1.11
C GLU A 147 -25.95 -0.51 -0.31
N LEU A 148 -26.52 -1.56 0.26
CA LEU A 148 -25.75 -2.59 0.97
C LEU A 148 -24.76 -3.23 0.01
N ILE A 149 -23.52 -3.41 0.46
CA ILE A 149 -22.50 -4.15 -0.32
C ILE A 149 -22.60 -5.62 0.04
N PRO A 150 -23.09 -6.47 -0.89
CA PRO A 150 -23.14 -7.91 -0.65
C PRO A 150 -21.77 -8.45 -0.27
N GLY A 151 -21.73 -9.35 0.69
CA GLY A 151 -20.51 -10.02 1.11
C GLY A 151 -19.50 -9.16 1.90
N SER A 152 -19.88 -7.96 2.37
CA SER A 152 -19.01 -7.17 3.25
C SER A 152 -18.64 -7.93 4.53
N LEU A 153 -19.62 -8.54 5.18
CA LEU A 153 -19.42 -9.39 6.36
C LEU A 153 -18.64 -10.65 6.01
N ALA A 154 -19.04 -11.36 4.95
CA ALA A 154 -18.36 -12.57 4.50
C ALA A 154 -16.85 -12.35 4.20
N ARG A 155 -16.45 -11.17 3.76
CA ARG A 155 -15.03 -10.85 3.57
C ARG A 155 -14.26 -10.85 4.88
N MET A 156 -14.82 -10.32 5.96
CA MET A 156 -14.17 -10.31 7.28
C MET A 156 -14.02 -11.71 7.87
N LEU A 157 -14.81 -12.68 7.41
CA LEU A 157 -14.73 -14.10 7.79
C LEU A 157 -13.82 -14.91 6.85
N CYS A 158 -13.32 -14.32 5.76
CA CYS A 158 -12.57 -15.03 4.73
C CYS A 158 -11.06 -14.94 4.98
N ALA A 159 -10.39 -16.10 5.14
CA ALA A 159 -8.96 -16.21 5.34
C ALA A 159 -8.16 -15.59 4.18
N ASP A 160 -8.60 -15.72 2.94
CA ASP A 160 -7.92 -15.14 1.78
C ASP A 160 -8.00 -13.61 1.77
N TRP A 161 -9.08 -13.04 2.28
CA TRP A 161 -9.19 -11.60 2.45
C TRP A 161 -8.19 -11.10 3.49
N TRP A 162 -8.09 -11.78 4.64
CA TRP A 162 -7.12 -11.49 5.68
C TRP A 162 -5.68 -11.66 5.20
N TYR A 163 -5.40 -12.74 4.46
CA TYR A 163 -4.08 -12.94 3.86
C TYR A 163 -3.66 -11.77 3.00
N ARG A 164 -4.53 -11.28 2.11
CA ARG A 164 -4.23 -10.11 1.26
C ARG A 164 -3.98 -8.84 2.08
N LYS A 165 -4.72 -8.64 3.17
CA LYS A 165 -4.54 -7.48 4.07
C LYS A 165 -3.23 -7.56 4.85
N LEU A 166 -2.99 -8.67 5.52
CA LEU A 166 -1.79 -8.89 6.32
C LEU A 166 -0.52 -8.91 5.45
N TRP A 167 -0.58 -9.53 4.28
CA TRP A 167 0.54 -9.52 3.34
C TRP A 167 0.87 -8.11 2.85
N LYS A 168 -0.13 -7.31 2.56
CA LYS A 168 0.07 -5.91 2.20
C LYS A 168 0.70 -5.12 3.36
N MET A 169 0.20 -5.27 4.58
CA MET A 169 0.78 -4.64 5.78
C MET A 169 2.24 -5.08 5.99
N ARG A 170 2.53 -6.36 5.86
CA ARG A 170 3.89 -6.89 5.95
C ARG A 170 4.83 -6.20 4.95
N CYS A 171 4.41 -6.09 3.71
CA CYS A 171 5.22 -5.45 2.67
C CYS A 171 5.42 -3.95 2.95
N GLU A 172 4.37 -3.23 3.32
CA GLU A 172 4.43 -1.80 3.62
C GLU A 172 5.36 -1.52 4.83
N TRP A 173 5.19 -2.25 5.93
CA TRP A 173 6.01 -2.06 7.13
C TRP A 173 7.47 -2.42 6.90
N ARG A 174 7.73 -3.47 6.11
CA ARG A 174 9.09 -3.84 5.73
C ARG A 174 9.79 -2.76 4.92
N GLU A 175 9.11 -2.18 3.94
CA GLU A 175 9.66 -1.06 3.14
C GLU A 175 9.88 0.20 4.00
N GLU A 176 8.98 0.53 4.91
CA GLU A 176 9.14 1.65 5.84
C GLU A 176 10.38 1.48 6.72
N GLN A 177 10.62 0.28 7.24
CA GLN A 177 11.82 -0.05 8.02
C GLN A 177 13.10 0.07 7.16
N LEU A 178 13.08 -0.46 5.95
CA LEU A 178 14.22 -0.40 5.04
C LEU A 178 14.55 1.04 4.62
N ARG A 179 13.53 1.89 4.47
CA ARG A 179 13.72 3.34 4.26
C ARG A 179 14.33 4.01 5.49
N ALA A 180 13.85 3.70 6.69
CA ALA A 180 14.36 4.29 7.92
C ALA A 180 15.86 4.03 8.11
N VAL A 181 16.34 2.85 7.70
CA VAL A 181 17.77 2.49 7.79
C VAL A 181 18.56 2.74 6.50
N CYS A 182 18.02 3.51 5.57
CA CYS A 182 18.68 3.89 4.30
C CYS A 182 19.08 2.70 3.42
N LEU A 183 18.39 1.56 3.55
CA LEU A 183 18.55 0.40 2.67
C LEU A 183 17.71 0.54 1.39
N VAL A 184 16.63 1.31 1.44
CA VAL A 184 15.94 1.84 0.27
C VAL A 184 16.32 3.31 0.14
N SER A 185 17.12 3.62 -0.86
CA SER A 185 17.67 4.95 -1.11
C SER A 185 18.29 5.03 -2.51
N LYS A 186 18.52 6.22 -3.01
CA LYS A 186 19.16 6.45 -4.33
C LYS A 186 20.46 5.65 -4.53
N LYS A 187 21.25 5.45 -3.46
CA LYS A 187 22.55 4.75 -3.53
C LYS A 187 22.48 3.25 -3.27
N ALA A 188 21.45 2.77 -2.59
CA ALA A 188 21.34 1.36 -2.24
C ALA A 188 20.35 0.64 -3.17
N SER A 189 19.07 0.90 -3.01
CA SER A 189 18.01 0.36 -3.86
C SER A 189 17.01 1.49 -4.12
N PRO A 190 17.08 2.12 -5.30
CA PRO A 190 16.18 3.22 -5.62
C PRO A 190 14.73 2.73 -5.72
N TYR A 191 13.81 3.54 -5.21
CA TYR A 191 12.35 3.36 -5.20
C TYR A 191 11.81 2.33 -4.20
N VAL A 192 12.27 1.07 -4.24
CA VAL A 192 11.79 -0.03 -3.39
C VAL A 192 12.89 -1.06 -3.17
N SER A 193 12.74 -1.95 -2.19
CA SER A 193 13.70 -3.03 -1.96
C SER A 193 13.76 -4.02 -3.13
N TYR A 194 14.90 -4.69 -3.27
CA TYR A 194 15.07 -5.75 -4.27
C TYR A 194 14.05 -6.88 -4.08
N GLU A 195 13.74 -7.23 -2.83
CA GLU A 195 12.74 -8.26 -2.52
C GLU A 195 11.35 -7.87 -3.04
N ALA A 196 10.92 -6.62 -2.86
CA ALA A 196 9.64 -6.13 -3.38
C ALA A 196 9.57 -6.18 -4.92
N VAL A 197 10.67 -5.85 -5.59
CA VAL A 197 10.78 -5.98 -7.06
C VAL A 197 10.63 -7.43 -7.50
N MET A 198 11.36 -8.35 -6.86
CA MET A 198 11.31 -9.78 -7.19
C MET A 198 9.92 -10.36 -6.94
N HIS A 199 9.31 -10.02 -5.80
CA HIS A 199 7.94 -10.44 -5.49
C HIS A 199 6.95 -9.95 -6.55
N LYS A 200 7.05 -8.69 -6.98
CA LYS A 200 6.17 -8.14 -8.02
C LYS A 200 6.36 -8.80 -9.38
N ARG A 201 7.61 -9.12 -9.73
CA ARG A 201 7.93 -9.86 -10.97
C ARG A 201 7.33 -11.25 -10.94
N GLU A 202 7.46 -11.94 -9.82
CA GLU A 202 6.91 -13.29 -9.64
C GLU A 202 5.37 -13.28 -9.68
N GLN A 203 4.73 -12.32 -9.03
CA GLN A 203 3.27 -12.14 -9.14
C GLN A 203 2.82 -11.91 -10.58
N ARG A 204 3.56 -11.07 -11.34
CA ARG A 204 3.24 -10.82 -12.74
C ARG A 204 3.39 -12.08 -13.59
N ARG A 205 4.46 -12.86 -13.36
CA ARG A 205 4.68 -14.14 -14.05
C ARG A 205 3.51 -15.10 -13.80
N LYS A 206 3.12 -15.31 -12.54
CA LYS A 206 1.99 -16.17 -12.17
C LYS A 206 0.66 -15.69 -12.77
N SER A 207 0.44 -14.37 -12.80
CA SER A 207 -0.77 -13.83 -13.42
C SER A 207 -0.80 -14.08 -14.94
N LEU A 208 0.32 -13.94 -15.64
CA LEU A 208 0.40 -14.23 -17.07
C LEU A 208 0.19 -15.72 -17.37
N GLU A 209 0.78 -16.60 -16.55
CA GLU A 209 0.56 -18.06 -16.67
C GLU A 209 -0.90 -18.42 -16.45
N PHE A 210 -1.55 -17.81 -15.45
CA PHE A 210 -2.98 -17.98 -15.22
C PHE A 210 -3.82 -17.52 -16.42
N PHE A 211 -3.56 -16.33 -16.95
CA PHE A 211 -4.30 -15.81 -18.10
C PHE A 211 -4.16 -16.70 -19.36
N ARG A 212 -2.98 -17.30 -19.58
CA ARG A 212 -2.73 -18.20 -20.69
C ARG A 212 -3.33 -19.59 -20.54
N SER A 213 -3.65 -19.98 -19.34
CA SER A 213 -4.18 -21.30 -19.03
C SER A 213 -5.70 -21.34 -18.81
N HIS A 214 -6.37 -20.17 -18.92
CA HIS A 214 -7.80 -20.06 -18.64
C HIS A 214 -8.53 -19.35 -19.77
N GLU A 215 -9.74 -19.80 -20.03
CA GLU A 215 -10.68 -19.21 -20.95
C GLU A 215 -11.92 -18.72 -20.20
N LEU A 216 -12.56 -17.69 -20.71
CA LEU A 216 -13.87 -17.25 -20.25
C LEU A 216 -14.93 -17.93 -21.10
N VAL A 217 -15.93 -18.53 -20.45
CA VAL A 217 -17.05 -19.17 -21.10
C VAL A 217 -18.32 -18.41 -20.72
N ASN A 218 -19.14 -18.04 -21.68
CA ASN A 218 -20.45 -17.42 -21.45
C ASN A 218 -21.54 -18.52 -21.22
N GLU A 219 -22.76 -18.08 -20.93
CA GLU A 219 -23.90 -18.99 -20.73
C GLU A 219 -24.27 -19.77 -21.99
N ASP A 220 -23.96 -19.26 -23.16
CA ASP A 220 -24.24 -19.87 -24.47
C ASP A 220 -23.12 -20.84 -24.91
N GLY A 221 -22.05 -20.95 -24.17
CA GLY A 221 -20.91 -21.82 -24.43
C GLY A 221 -19.83 -21.22 -25.34
N ASP A 222 -19.91 -19.94 -25.69
CA ASP A 222 -18.85 -19.26 -26.42
C ASP A 222 -17.64 -19.06 -25.52
N THR A 223 -16.45 -19.32 -26.05
CA THR A 223 -15.19 -19.19 -25.32
C THR A 223 -14.41 -17.97 -25.79
N LEU A 224 -13.74 -17.31 -24.84
CA LEU A 224 -12.86 -16.19 -25.08
C LEU A 224 -11.55 -16.39 -24.31
N ASP A 225 -10.42 -16.28 -25.00
CA ASP A 225 -9.11 -16.37 -24.37
C ASP A 225 -8.94 -15.25 -23.34
N MET A 226 -8.59 -15.62 -22.11
CA MET A 226 -8.44 -14.66 -21.03
C MET A 226 -7.26 -13.72 -21.25
N GLU A 227 -6.19 -14.16 -21.93
CA GLU A 227 -5.05 -13.29 -22.30
C GLU A 227 -5.52 -12.18 -23.27
N ASP A 228 -6.37 -12.51 -24.25
CA ASP A 228 -6.92 -11.53 -25.19
C ASP A 228 -7.81 -10.50 -24.49
N VAL A 229 -8.66 -10.94 -23.58
CA VAL A 229 -9.51 -10.04 -22.79
C VAL A 229 -8.68 -9.08 -21.95
N VAL A 230 -7.64 -9.57 -21.28
CA VAL A 230 -6.74 -8.74 -20.47
C VAL A 230 -5.96 -7.77 -21.35
N ASN A 231 -5.50 -8.21 -22.52
CA ASN A 231 -4.78 -7.37 -23.47
C ASN A 231 -5.68 -6.27 -24.07
N ALA A 232 -6.95 -6.56 -24.34
CA ALA A 232 -7.93 -5.58 -24.81
C ALA A 232 -8.47 -4.65 -23.70
N SER A 233 -8.22 -4.98 -22.43
CA SER A 233 -8.73 -4.22 -21.29
C SER A 233 -8.15 -2.80 -21.25
N SER A 234 -8.96 -1.84 -20.80
CA SER A 234 -8.53 -0.48 -20.45
C SER A 234 -7.47 -0.43 -19.35
N SER A 235 -7.28 -1.54 -18.62
CA SER A 235 -6.21 -1.69 -17.62
C SER A 235 -4.84 -2.01 -18.22
N ASN A 236 -4.78 -2.37 -19.49
CA ASN A 236 -3.53 -2.63 -20.20
C ASN A 236 -2.66 -1.35 -20.24
N PRO A 237 -1.42 -1.39 -19.74
CA PRO A 237 -0.53 -0.23 -19.73
C PRO A 237 -0.28 0.36 -21.12
N ALA A 238 -0.28 -0.46 -22.19
CA ALA A 238 -0.10 0.01 -23.56
C ALA A 238 -1.29 0.87 -24.01
N HIS A 239 -2.53 0.44 -23.74
CA HIS A 239 -3.72 1.24 -24.04
C HIS A 239 -3.74 2.56 -23.26
N ARG A 240 -3.45 2.51 -21.94
CA ARG A 240 -3.35 3.72 -21.11
C ARG A 240 -2.31 4.70 -21.61
N ARG A 241 -1.15 4.20 -22.07
CA ARG A 241 -0.12 5.03 -22.67
C ARG A 241 -0.63 5.69 -23.96
N ASN A 242 -1.26 4.91 -24.84
CA ASN A 242 -1.78 5.43 -26.10
C ASN A 242 -2.89 6.47 -25.88
N GLU A 243 -3.82 6.23 -24.95
CA GLU A 243 -4.84 7.20 -24.56
C GLU A 243 -4.21 8.50 -24.00
N MET A 244 -3.21 8.36 -23.14
CA MET A 244 -2.50 9.53 -22.62
C MET A 244 -1.80 10.31 -23.72
N MET A 245 -1.11 9.63 -24.65
CA MET A 245 -0.44 10.27 -25.78
C MET A 245 -1.43 10.96 -26.71
N ALA A 246 -2.59 10.34 -26.98
CA ALA A 246 -3.65 10.96 -27.77
C ALA A 246 -4.20 12.22 -27.06
N CYS A 247 -4.43 12.15 -25.75
CA CYS A 247 -4.83 13.32 -24.96
C CYS A 247 -3.79 14.47 -25.02
N VAL A 248 -2.50 14.12 -24.86
CA VAL A 248 -1.42 15.13 -24.92
C VAL A 248 -1.37 15.78 -26.31
N LYS A 249 -1.48 14.98 -27.38
CA LYS A 249 -1.52 15.53 -28.76
C LYS A 249 -2.74 16.40 -29.00
N GLY A 250 -3.91 16.02 -28.47
CA GLY A 250 -5.11 16.85 -28.53
C GLY A 250 -4.95 18.20 -27.82
N LEU A 251 -4.28 18.20 -26.63
CA LEU A 251 -3.99 19.43 -25.90
C LEU A 251 -2.99 20.34 -26.66
N GLU A 252 -2.00 19.76 -27.31
CA GLU A 252 -1.04 20.48 -28.16
C GLU A 252 -1.77 21.18 -29.33
N LEU A 253 -2.63 20.48 -30.05
CA LEU A 253 -3.42 21.06 -31.15
C LEU A 253 -4.34 22.18 -30.67
N ILE A 254 -4.97 22.04 -29.50
CA ILE A 254 -5.79 23.11 -28.89
C ILE A 254 -4.92 24.32 -28.55
N ALA A 255 -3.72 24.12 -28.02
CA ALA A 255 -2.79 25.20 -27.71
C ALA A 255 -2.33 25.96 -28.98
N GLU A 256 -1.96 25.25 -30.02
CA GLU A 256 -1.63 25.82 -31.34
C GLU A 256 -2.78 26.66 -31.90
N MET A 257 -4.01 26.12 -31.89
CA MET A 257 -5.20 26.84 -32.42
C MET A 257 -5.52 28.11 -31.60
N ARG A 258 -5.18 28.17 -30.34
CA ARG A 258 -5.46 29.30 -29.44
C ARG A 258 -4.30 30.27 -29.28
N GLY A 259 -3.11 29.92 -29.75
CA GLY A 259 -1.89 30.65 -29.49
C GLY A 259 -1.44 30.60 -28.03
N ASP A 260 -1.84 29.54 -27.31
CA ASP A 260 -1.44 29.35 -25.91
C ASP A 260 0.01 28.86 -25.83
N CYS A 261 0.71 29.20 -24.76
CA CYS A 261 2.07 28.70 -24.51
C CYS A 261 2.08 27.58 -23.47
N ALA A 262 2.91 26.56 -23.73
CA ALA A 262 3.10 25.45 -22.83
C ALA A 262 4.14 25.79 -21.76
N VAL A 263 3.84 25.44 -20.49
CA VAL A 263 4.76 25.58 -19.37
C VAL A 263 4.88 24.24 -18.65
N PHE A 264 6.10 23.84 -18.37
CA PHE A 264 6.40 22.61 -17.62
C PHE A 264 6.75 22.98 -16.18
N TYR A 265 6.02 22.36 -15.22
CA TYR A 265 6.27 22.56 -13.80
C TYR A 265 6.66 21.24 -13.14
N THR A 266 7.68 21.27 -12.30
CA THR A 266 8.02 20.16 -11.40
C THR A 266 7.79 20.62 -9.97
N ILE A 267 6.91 19.88 -9.26
CA ILE A 267 6.62 20.11 -7.84
C ILE A 267 7.18 18.92 -7.06
N THR A 268 8.13 19.19 -6.17
CA THR A 268 8.77 18.17 -5.34
C THR A 268 8.39 18.33 -3.88
N CYS A 269 8.48 17.22 -3.12
CA CYS A 269 8.31 17.25 -1.68
C CYS A 269 9.47 18.00 -1.00
N PRO A 270 9.20 18.76 0.08
CA PRO A 270 10.25 19.32 0.94
C PRO A 270 11.14 18.24 1.58
N SER A 271 12.35 18.64 1.98
CA SER A 271 13.35 17.73 2.58
C SER A 271 12.82 16.86 3.72
N ARG A 272 11.87 17.35 4.51
CA ARG A 272 11.27 16.57 5.63
C ARG A 272 10.56 15.29 5.22
N PHE A 273 10.26 15.10 3.94
CA PHE A 273 9.64 13.87 3.41
C PHE A 273 10.66 12.86 2.88
N HIS A 274 11.92 13.25 2.76
CA HIS A 274 12.99 12.39 2.23
C HIS A 274 13.77 11.73 3.38
N SER A 275 13.86 10.41 3.37
CA SER A 275 14.55 9.65 4.40
C SER A 275 16.08 9.82 4.32
N THR A 276 16.61 10.08 3.12
CA THR A 276 18.04 10.22 2.87
C THR A 276 18.39 11.55 2.21
N LEU A 277 19.61 11.98 2.44
CA LEU A 277 20.24 13.06 1.70
C LEU A 277 20.82 12.55 0.37
N ASN A 278 21.14 13.44 -0.57
CA ASN A 278 21.74 13.09 -1.87
C ASN A 278 23.02 12.24 -1.76
N ASN A 279 23.73 12.34 -0.64
CA ASN A 279 24.92 11.54 -0.35
C ASN A 279 24.62 10.14 0.21
N GLY A 280 23.33 9.79 0.38
CA GLY A 280 22.86 8.52 0.93
C GLY A 280 22.92 8.41 2.46
N ARG A 281 23.24 9.51 3.16
CA ARG A 281 23.19 9.56 4.63
C ARG A 281 21.78 9.80 5.12
N PRO A 282 21.48 9.41 6.37
CA PRO A 282 20.20 9.74 6.99
C PRO A 282 19.94 11.24 6.98
N ASN A 283 18.74 11.64 6.56
CA ASN A 283 18.34 13.04 6.57
C ASN A 283 17.84 13.45 7.97
N PRO A 284 18.49 14.36 8.69
CA PRO A 284 18.11 14.73 10.05
C PRO A 284 16.75 15.44 10.14
N THR A 285 16.27 16.02 9.04
CA THR A 285 14.98 16.74 9.00
C THR A 285 13.80 15.84 8.63
N TRP A 286 14.04 14.56 8.36
CA TRP A 286 12.97 13.64 8.02
C TRP A 286 12.01 13.41 9.20
N THR A 287 10.72 13.51 8.93
CA THR A 287 9.64 13.39 9.94
C THR A 287 9.03 11.99 10.01
N ASN A 288 9.74 10.96 9.55
CA ASN A 288 9.23 9.59 9.39
C ASN A 288 7.98 9.51 8.48
N ALA A 289 7.84 10.48 7.57
CA ALA A 289 6.71 10.51 6.64
C ALA A 289 6.72 9.30 5.72
N THR A 290 5.56 8.66 5.59
CA THR A 290 5.35 7.58 4.64
C THR A 290 5.25 8.12 3.21
N VAL A 291 5.44 7.23 2.22
CA VAL A 291 5.26 7.58 0.79
C VAL A 291 3.83 8.09 0.53
N ARG A 292 2.84 7.54 1.23
CA ARG A 292 1.46 7.99 1.12
C ARG A 292 1.28 9.42 1.61
N GLN A 293 1.83 9.76 2.77
CA GLN A 293 1.80 11.13 3.30
C GLN A 293 2.49 12.12 2.37
N SER A 294 3.60 11.73 1.75
CA SER A 294 4.28 12.53 0.72
C SER A 294 3.38 12.78 -0.49
N SER A 295 2.71 11.75 -0.98
CA SER A 295 1.74 11.85 -2.09
C SER A 295 0.56 12.75 -1.74
N ASP A 296 -0.02 12.60 -0.54
CA ASP A 296 -1.15 13.40 -0.07
C ASP A 296 -0.77 14.88 0.06
N TYR A 297 0.45 15.16 0.53
CA TYR A 297 1.00 16.52 0.56
C TYR A 297 1.07 17.13 -0.85
N LEU A 298 1.62 16.42 -1.83
CA LEU A 298 1.69 16.90 -3.22
C LEU A 298 0.32 17.12 -3.85
N VAL A 299 -0.65 16.24 -3.54
CA VAL A 299 -2.05 16.43 -3.98
C VAL A 299 -2.64 17.69 -3.38
N GLY A 300 -2.39 17.96 -2.10
CA GLY A 300 -2.82 19.19 -1.43
C GLY A 300 -2.18 20.45 -2.01
N MET A 301 -0.87 20.42 -2.28
CA MET A 301 -0.14 21.52 -2.92
C MET A 301 -0.67 21.81 -4.32
N PHE A 302 -0.94 20.78 -5.11
CA PHE A 302 -1.53 20.95 -6.44
C PHE A 302 -2.95 21.51 -6.38
N ALA A 303 -3.75 21.12 -5.38
CA ALA A 303 -5.08 21.69 -5.18
C ALA A 303 -5.01 23.20 -4.82
N ALA A 304 -4.03 23.60 -3.98
CA ALA A 304 -3.78 24.99 -3.65
C ALA A 304 -3.33 25.79 -4.89
N PHE A 305 -2.41 25.23 -5.68
CA PHE A 305 -1.98 25.81 -6.96
C PHE A 305 -3.17 26.05 -7.90
N ARG A 306 -4.05 25.05 -8.08
CA ARG A 306 -5.26 25.19 -8.88
C ARG A 306 -6.15 26.35 -8.43
N LYS A 307 -6.35 26.47 -7.12
CA LYS A 307 -7.16 27.57 -6.54
C LYS A 307 -6.52 28.93 -6.83
N ALA A 308 -5.21 29.04 -6.70
CA ALA A 308 -4.48 30.28 -6.98
C ALA A 308 -4.60 30.71 -8.45
N MET A 309 -4.42 29.77 -9.38
CA MET A 309 -4.58 30.01 -10.82
C MET A 309 -5.99 30.47 -11.17
N HIS A 310 -7.00 29.79 -10.63
CA HIS A 310 -8.39 30.18 -10.83
C HIS A 310 -8.71 31.56 -10.25
N LYS A 311 -8.20 31.89 -9.05
CA LYS A 311 -8.36 33.22 -8.43
C LYS A 311 -7.69 34.31 -9.24
N ALA A 312 -6.57 34.02 -9.90
CA ALA A 312 -5.88 34.95 -10.80
C ALA A 312 -6.58 35.12 -12.16
N GLY A 313 -7.72 34.46 -12.38
CA GLY A 313 -8.45 34.52 -13.65
C GLY A 313 -7.78 33.78 -14.80
N LEU A 314 -6.73 33.01 -14.51
CA LEU A 314 -5.97 32.29 -15.54
C LEU A 314 -6.72 31.03 -15.97
N ARG A 315 -6.96 30.90 -17.26
CA ARG A 315 -7.36 29.63 -17.87
C ARG A 315 -6.12 28.76 -18.03
N TRP A 316 -6.23 27.54 -17.57
CA TRP A 316 -5.17 26.58 -17.75
C TRP A 316 -5.74 25.15 -17.94
N TYR A 317 -5.03 24.34 -18.67
CA TYR A 317 -5.33 22.95 -18.94
C TYR A 317 -4.01 22.19 -19.12
N GLY A 318 -4.02 20.89 -19.00
CA GLY A 318 -2.80 20.10 -19.12
C GLY A 318 -2.89 18.73 -18.47
N VAL A 319 -1.78 18.04 -18.46
CA VAL A 319 -1.61 16.70 -17.87
C VAL A 319 -0.74 16.80 -16.63
N ARG A 320 -1.11 16.06 -15.60
CA ARG A 320 -0.30 15.87 -14.39
C ARG A 320 0.11 14.41 -14.26
N VAL A 321 1.39 14.17 -14.10
CA VAL A 321 1.96 12.85 -13.82
C VAL A 321 2.61 12.88 -12.44
N ALA A 322 2.41 11.83 -11.66
CA ALA A 322 3.16 11.61 -10.41
C ALA A 322 4.31 10.65 -10.71
N GLU A 323 5.53 11.11 -10.45
CA GLU A 323 6.72 10.29 -10.59
C GLU A 323 7.28 9.94 -9.21
N PRO A 324 7.65 8.67 -8.96
CA PRO A 324 8.37 8.31 -7.76
C PRO A 324 9.76 8.96 -7.79
N HIS A 325 10.15 9.58 -6.68
CA HIS A 325 11.48 10.14 -6.52
C HIS A 325 12.39 9.12 -5.84
N HIS A 326 13.68 9.15 -6.17
CA HIS A 326 14.67 8.32 -5.48
C HIS A 326 14.90 8.88 -4.08
N ASP A 327 14.54 8.16 -3.08
CA ASP A 327 14.91 8.50 -1.70
C ASP A 327 16.04 7.64 -1.19
#